data_0fbe65afee74b0d0a382d3fc93a4e7f9
#
_entry.id   0fbe65afee74b0d0a382d3fc93a4e7f9
#
_cell.length_a   1.000
_cell.length_b   1.000
_cell.length_c   1.000
_cell.angle_alpha   90.00
_cell.angle_beta   90.00
_cell.angle_gamma   90.00
#
_symmetry.space_group_name_H-M   'P 1'
#
loop_
_entity.id
_entity.type
_entity.pdbx_description
1 polymer ?
#
loop_
_entity_poly.entity_id
_entity_poly.type
_entity_poly.pdbx_seq_one_letter_code
_entity_poly.pdbx_strand_id
1 'polypeptide(L)'
;MKNGKTPVNWLRSFEVAARHLSLSAAASELNVTPAAVSQQVRLLELRLGEKLFVRHARGLRLTLAGEALVPVCRESFERLDTALAELFGDRGKQQLVIRVSLGFARQWLLARLAGFARKHPEIPIRLVTTVWAGEPLDSSVDVDIRLTAGPIPGMQSHQLTHDAVFPVCSPGLAKGPPRLRRPSDLRHRSLLTTIGFAEGWRHWFAAAGIDPEPSATRLEFDSMRLALEMAALGHGVALARSSYAEDLLRAGRVKPLFDVRISASDNVYMTLARGLEGSSPAVQFRDWILGKPVR
;
A
#
# COMPACT_ATOMS: atom_id res chain seq x y z
N MET A 1 33.47 15.52 -10.45
CA MET A 1 32.78 15.72 -9.15
C MET A 1 33.83 15.58 -8.03
N LYS A 2 34.07 16.63 -7.21
CA LYS A 2 34.98 16.53 -6.06
C LYS A 2 34.39 15.57 -5.03
N ASN A 3 35.16 14.54 -4.65
CA ASN A 3 34.79 13.42 -3.75
C ASN A 3 34.60 13.88 -2.28
N GLY A 4 33.61 14.67 -1.99
CA GLY A 4 33.24 15.02 -0.62
C GLY A 4 31.73 14.94 -0.43
N LYS A 5 31.25 14.54 0.74
CA LYS A 5 29.80 14.48 1.04
C LYS A 5 29.20 15.89 0.97
N THR A 6 28.04 16.04 0.32
CA THR A 6 27.29 17.29 0.28
C THR A 6 26.73 17.57 1.70
N PRO A 7 26.97 18.74 2.28
CA PRO A 7 26.44 19.07 3.61
C PRO A 7 24.91 19.04 3.62
N VAL A 8 24.32 18.35 4.60
CA VAL A 8 22.87 18.13 4.72
C VAL A 8 22.12 19.46 4.89
N ASN A 9 22.70 20.41 5.61
CA ASN A 9 22.09 21.74 5.81
C ASN A 9 21.93 22.53 4.51
N TRP A 10 22.81 22.33 3.49
CA TRP A 10 22.62 22.97 2.18
C TRP A 10 21.44 22.40 1.42
N LEU A 11 21.25 21.07 1.50
CA LEU A 11 20.11 20.38 0.91
C LEU A 11 18.80 20.77 1.62
N ARG A 12 18.82 20.90 2.98
CA ARG A 12 17.65 21.34 3.74
C ARG A 12 17.26 22.79 3.37
N SER A 13 18.24 23.70 3.30
CA SER A 13 17.99 25.08 2.88
C SER A 13 17.46 25.19 1.45
N PHE A 14 17.95 24.36 0.54
CA PHE A 14 17.39 24.27 -0.80
C PHE A 14 15.95 23.77 -0.80
N GLU A 15 15.64 22.67 -0.11
CA GLU A 15 14.29 22.08 -0.03
C GLU A 15 13.26 23.07 0.50
N VAL A 16 13.58 23.72 1.65
CA VAL A 16 12.66 24.68 2.27
C VAL A 16 12.49 25.93 1.36
N ALA A 17 13.56 26.42 0.74
CA ALA A 17 13.48 27.54 -0.20
C ALA A 17 12.67 27.19 -1.45
N ALA A 18 12.75 25.95 -1.91
CA ALA A 18 11.98 25.46 -3.05
C ALA A 18 10.49 25.36 -2.75
N ARG A 19 10.14 24.90 -1.54
CA ARG A 19 8.75 24.79 -1.10
C ARG A 19 8.05 26.14 -0.95
N HIS A 20 8.77 27.14 -0.44
CA HIS A 20 8.25 28.49 -0.28
C HIS A 20 8.42 29.38 -1.52
N LEU A 21 9.27 29.00 -2.48
CA LEU A 21 9.76 29.86 -3.58
C LEU A 21 10.27 31.22 -3.07
N SER A 22 10.81 31.24 -1.83
CA SER A 22 11.23 32.43 -1.11
C SER A 22 12.35 32.12 -0.13
N LEU A 23 13.50 32.79 -0.30
CA LEU A 23 14.63 32.65 0.63
C LEU A 23 14.34 33.23 2.01
N SER A 24 13.52 34.30 2.10
CA SER A 24 13.13 34.92 3.36
C SER A 24 12.16 34.04 4.15
N ALA A 25 11.18 33.45 3.50
CA ALA A 25 10.26 32.52 4.14
C ALA A 25 10.99 31.25 4.62
N ALA A 26 11.91 30.74 3.82
CA ALA A 26 12.76 29.62 4.20
C ALA A 26 13.64 29.94 5.42
N ALA A 27 14.19 31.14 5.48
CA ALA A 27 14.99 31.60 6.61
C ALA A 27 14.17 31.66 7.91
N SER A 28 12.94 32.16 7.83
CA SER A 28 12.02 32.17 8.98
C SER A 28 11.73 30.77 9.48
N GLU A 29 11.44 29.81 8.59
CA GLU A 29 11.16 28.43 8.98
C GLU A 29 12.38 27.73 9.57
N LEU A 30 13.57 27.97 9.01
CA LEU A 30 14.81 27.35 9.47
C LEU A 30 15.44 28.08 10.69
N ASN A 31 14.84 29.17 11.17
CA ASN A 31 15.38 30.00 12.24
C ASN A 31 16.81 30.49 11.97
N VAL A 32 17.08 30.92 10.73
CA VAL A 32 18.37 31.45 10.29
C VAL A 32 18.15 32.78 9.52
N THR A 33 19.25 33.45 9.13
CA THR A 33 19.15 34.66 8.33
C THR A 33 18.91 34.34 6.84
N PRO A 34 18.21 35.22 6.09
CA PRO A 34 18.07 35.06 4.62
C PRO A 34 19.42 35.00 3.87
N ALA A 35 20.43 35.68 4.39
CA ALA A 35 21.79 35.64 3.86
C ALA A 35 22.41 34.24 4.02
N ALA A 36 22.20 33.58 5.15
CA ALA A 36 22.68 32.21 5.41
C ALA A 36 22.02 31.21 4.45
N VAL A 37 20.69 31.26 4.26
CA VAL A 37 19.99 30.40 3.29
C VAL A 37 20.51 30.65 1.88
N SER A 38 20.64 31.91 1.47
CA SER A 38 21.17 32.27 0.15
C SER A 38 22.58 31.74 -0.08
N GLN A 39 23.43 31.83 0.94
CA GLN A 39 24.81 31.33 0.89
C GLN A 39 24.82 29.78 0.77
N GLN A 40 24.02 29.09 1.56
CA GLN A 40 23.97 27.61 1.55
C GLN A 40 23.46 27.09 0.20
N VAL A 41 22.42 27.71 -0.35
CA VAL A 41 21.92 27.37 -1.69
C VAL A 41 22.99 27.63 -2.75
N ARG A 42 23.67 28.80 -2.69
CA ARG A 42 24.76 29.11 -3.63
C ARG A 42 25.92 28.10 -3.55
N LEU A 43 26.29 27.67 -2.35
CA LEU A 43 27.34 26.67 -2.16
C LEU A 43 26.91 25.31 -2.70
N LEU A 44 25.65 24.94 -2.55
CA LEU A 44 25.09 23.73 -3.16
C LEU A 44 25.16 23.80 -4.69
N GLU A 45 24.70 24.88 -5.30
CA GLU A 45 24.78 25.12 -6.75
C GLU A 45 26.22 25.05 -7.27
N LEU A 46 27.16 25.71 -6.59
CA LEU A 46 28.59 25.65 -6.94
C LEU A 46 29.15 24.22 -6.88
N ARG A 47 28.70 23.44 -5.90
CA ARG A 47 29.13 22.07 -5.75
C ARG A 47 28.56 21.13 -6.83
N LEU A 48 27.29 21.35 -7.18
CA LEU A 48 26.60 20.56 -8.20
C LEU A 48 27.03 20.99 -9.63
N GLY A 49 27.57 22.20 -9.79
CA GLY A 49 27.88 22.79 -11.08
C GLY A 49 26.66 23.31 -11.84
N GLU A 50 25.49 23.30 -11.21
CA GLU A 50 24.21 23.64 -11.81
C GLU A 50 23.45 24.65 -10.96
N LYS A 51 22.70 25.55 -11.60
CA LYS A 51 21.75 26.44 -10.93
C LYS A 51 20.48 25.67 -10.59
N LEU A 52 20.03 25.83 -9.35
CA LEU A 52 18.77 25.24 -8.85
C LEU A 52 17.63 26.24 -8.87
N PHE A 53 17.98 27.54 -8.78
CA PHE A 53 17.03 28.63 -8.85
C PHE A 53 17.40 29.66 -9.91
N VAL A 54 16.37 30.28 -10.48
CA VAL A 54 16.46 31.51 -11.28
C VAL A 54 15.65 32.63 -10.60
N ARG A 55 16.20 33.86 -10.63
CA ARG A 55 15.50 35.04 -10.13
C ARG A 55 14.66 35.65 -11.25
N HIS A 56 13.40 35.89 -10.98
CA HIS A 56 12.49 36.62 -11.85
C HIS A 56 12.00 37.90 -11.16
N ALA A 57 11.45 38.83 -11.94
CA ALA A 57 10.88 40.06 -11.40
C ALA A 57 9.78 39.81 -10.33
N ARG A 58 9.15 38.64 -10.34
CA ARG A 58 8.08 38.25 -9.39
C ARG A 58 8.54 37.23 -8.32
N GLY A 59 9.83 36.99 -8.15
CA GLY A 59 10.34 36.09 -7.12
C GLY A 59 11.30 34.99 -7.62
N LEU A 60 11.40 33.91 -6.86
CA LEU A 60 12.29 32.79 -7.10
C LEU A 60 11.53 31.69 -7.89
N ARG A 61 12.16 31.09 -8.87
CA ARG A 61 11.65 29.90 -9.59
C ARG A 61 12.70 28.82 -9.64
N LEU A 62 12.27 27.57 -9.69
CA LEU A 62 13.16 26.43 -9.88
C LEU A 62 13.64 26.36 -11.34
N THR A 63 14.85 25.84 -11.51
CA THR A 63 15.35 25.31 -12.79
C THR A 63 14.88 23.87 -12.97
N LEU A 64 15.08 23.28 -14.15
CA LEU A 64 14.83 21.84 -14.37
C LEU A 64 15.62 20.97 -13.39
N ALA A 65 16.90 21.33 -13.11
CA ALA A 65 17.72 20.63 -12.11
C ALA A 65 17.14 20.78 -10.69
N GLY A 66 16.62 21.97 -10.35
CA GLY A 66 15.93 22.22 -9.09
C GLY A 66 14.65 21.39 -8.97
N GLU A 67 13.81 21.38 -10.00
CA GLU A 67 12.56 20.59 -10.03
C GLU A 67 12.83 19.08 -9.86
N ALA A 68 13.90 18.57 -10.49
CA ALA A 68 14.28 17.17 -10.34
C ALA A 68 14.83 16.82 -8.95
N LEU A 69 15.52 17.76 -8.28
CA LEU A 69 16.14 17.52 -6.97
C LEU A 69 15.15 17.66 -5.80
N VAL A 70 14.10 18.51 -5.92
CA VAL A 70 13.12 18.78 -4.86
C VAL A 70 12.46 17.51 -4.32
N PRO A 71 11.86 16.61 -5.14
CA PRO A 71 11.16 15.43 -4.61
C PRO A 71 12.10 14.52 -3.83
N VAL A 72 13.35 14.35 -4.29
CA VAL A 72 14.35 13.50 -3.62
C VAL A 72 14.73 14.08 -2.26
N CYS A 73 14.97 15.40 -2.16
CA CYS A 73 15.27 16.06 -0.89
C CYS A 73 14.07 15.97 0.06
N ARG A 74 12.87 16.25 -0.41
CA ARG A 74 11.64 16.22 0.39
C ARG A 74 11.42 14.85 0.99
N GLU A 75 11.38 13.80 0.18
CA GLU A 75 11.20 12.43 0.66
C GLU A 75 12.27 12.03 1.68
N SER A 76 13.53 12.39 1.43
CA SER A 76 14.63 12.06 2.35
C SER A 76 14.47 12.76 3.70
N PHE A 77 14.07 14.03 3.73
CA PHE A 77 13.86 14.77 4.97
C PHE A 77 12.59 14.34 5.69
N GLU A 78 11.49 14.08 4.99
CA GLU A 78 10.26 13.55 5.59
C GLU A 78 10.51 12.19 6.28
N ARG A 79 11.29 11.32 5.64
CA ARG A 79 11.70 10.03 6.25
C ARG A 79 12.57 10.24 7.49
N LEU A 80 13.50 11.19 7.46
CA LEU A 80 14.36 11.51 8.61
C LEU A 80 13.54 12.10 9.77
N ASP A 81 12.67 13.08 9.47
CA ASP A 81 11.82 13.74 10.47
C ASP A 81 10.85 12.72 11.11
N THR A 82 10.30 11.79 10.31
CA THR A 82 9.47 10.70 10.79
C THR A 82 10.26 9.79 11.74
N ALA A 83 11.45 9.35 11.34
CA ALA A 83 12.30 8.49 12.18
C ALA A 83 12.70 9.16 13.50
N LEU A 84 13.01 10.46 13.47
CA LEU A 84 13.33 11.22 14.69
C LEU A 84 12.12 11.34 15.62
N ALA A 85 10.94 11.61 15.07
CA ALA A 85 9.70 11.66 15.84
C ALA A 85 9.36 10.30 16.49
N GLU A 86 9.65 9.20 15.78
CA GLU A 86 9.43 7.84 16.27
C GLU A 86 10.43 7.43 17.37
N LEU A 87 11.71 7.80 17.19
CA LEU A 87 12.77 7.42 18.11
C LEU A 87 12.82 8.31 19.36
N PHE A 88 12.51 9.60 19.21
CA PHE A 88 12.76 10.63 20.24
C PHE A 88 11.55 11.52 20.54
N GLY A 89 10.45 11.39 19.76
CA GLY A 89 9.20 12.12 19.99
C GLY A 89 8.53 11.70 21.31
N ASP A 90 7.80 12.63 21.89
CA ASP A 90 7.05 12.39 23.12
C ASP A 90 5.98 11.31 22.85
N ARG A 91 6.19 10.10 23.38
CA ARG A 91 5.27 8.95 23.27
C ARG A 91 3.96 9.16 24.04
N GLY A 92 3.52 10.40 24.22
CA GLY A 92 2.40 10.80 25.06
C GLY A 92 1.02 10.26 24.64
N LYS A 93 0.86 9.74 23.45
CA LYS A 93 -0.27 8.88 23.05
C LYS A 93 0.25 7.87 22.04
N GLN A 94 0.37 6.62 22.47
CA GLN A 94 0.83 5.52 21.60
C GLN A 94 -0.12 5.38 20.42
N GLN A 95 0.22 6.03 19.30
CA GLN A 95 -0.49 5.89 18.04
C GLN A 95 -0.26 4.48 17.50
N LEU A 96 -1.30 3.83 17.03
CA LEU A 96 -1.21 2.55 16.34
C LEU A 96 -1.00 2.79 14.83
N VAL A 97 0.17 2.44 14.32
CA VAL A 97 0.49 2.54 12.88
C VAL A 97 0.34 1.18 12.22
N ILE A 98 -0.64 1.06 11.34
CA ILE A 98 -0.94 -0.18 10.59
C ILE A 98 -0.59 0.04 9.13
N ARG A 99 0.28 -0.80 8.57
CA ARG A 99 0.57 -0.86 7.14
C ARG A 99 -0.17 -2.04 6.50
N VAL A 100 -0.78 -1.80 5.35
CA VAL A 100 -1.57 -2.82 4.65
C VAL A 100 -1.71 -2.47 3.16
N SER A 101 -1.92 -3.46 2.27
CA SER A 101 -2.25 -3.15 0.88
C SER A 101 -3.61 -2.45 0.78
N LEU A 102 -3.73 -1.45 -0.11
CA LEU A 102 -4.98 -0.69 -0.31
C LEU A 102 -6.17 -1.62 -0.60
N GLY A 103 -5.98 -2.66 -1.42
CA GLY A 103 -7.02 -3.62 -1.77
C GLY A 103 -7.53 -4.36 -0.54
N PHE A 104 -6.64 -4.95 0.26
CA PHE A 104 -7.03 -5.70 1.46
C PHE A 104 -7.58 -4.79 2.57
N ALA A 105 -7.04 -3.58 2.71
CA ALA A 105 -7.59 -2.59 3.64
C ALA A 105 -9.08 -2.38 3.37
N ARG A 106 -9.46 -2.06 2.14
CA ARG A 106 -10.82 -1.75 1.75
C ARG A 106 -11.77 -2.95 1.86
N GLN A 107 -11.31 -4.13 1.47
CA GLN A 107 -12.18 -5.30 1.33
C GLN A 107 -12.37 -6.06 2.64
N TRP A 108 -11.36 -6.06 3.50
CA TRP A 108 -11.38 -6.88 4.69
C TRP A 108 -11.13 -6.11 6.00
N LEU A 109 -10.12 -5.22 6.01
CA LEU A 109 -9.67 -4.61 7.27
C LEU A 109 -10.61 -3.51 7.76
N LEU A 110 -11.10 -2.59 6.90
CA LEU A 110 -11.84 -1.40 7.34
C LEU A 110 -13.08 -1.73 8.17
N ALA A 111 -13.86 -2.75 7.81
CA ALA A 111 -15.04 -3.14 8.57
C ALA A 111 -14.67 -3.59 9.99
N ARG A 112 -13.54 -4.28 10.15
CA ARG A 112 -13.02 -4.77 11.43
C ARG A 112 -12.37 -3.63 12.22
N LEU A 113 -11.61 -2.79 11.56
CA LEU A 113 -10.94 -1.63 12.16
C LEU A 113 -11.95 -0.63 12.74
N ALA A 114 -13.10 -0.42 12.08
CA ALA A 114 -14.17 0.41 12.61
C ALA A 114 -14.74 -0.13 13.94
N GLY A 115 -14.76 -1.45 14.12
CA GLY A 115 -15.12 -2.09 15.39
C GLY A 115 -14.08 -1.83 16.48
N PHE A 116 -12.81 -1.96 16.14
CA PHE A 116 -11.71 -1.69 17.07
C PHE A 116 -11.69 -0.22 17.50
N ALA A 117 -11.78 0.72 16.56
CA ALA A 117 -11.78 2.14 16.85
C ALA A 117 -12.94 2.59 17.76
N ARG A 118 -14.11 1.96 17.63
CA ARG A 118 -15.24 2.20 18.56
C ARG A 118 -14.98 1.68 19.98
N LYS A 119 -14.27 0.57 20.12
CA LYS A 119 -13.96 -0.04 21.41
C LYS A 119 -12.78 0.65 22.11
N HIS A 120 -11.86 1.20 21.33
CA HIS A 120 -10.63 1.85 21.79
C HIS A 120 -10.51 3.28 21.23
N PRO A 121 -11.42 4.21 21.62
CA PRO A 121 -11.43 5.57 21.11
C PRO A 121 -10.21 6.39 21.57
N GLU A 122 -9.52 5.92 22.61
CA GLU A 122 -8.30 6.51 23.15
C GLU A 122 -7.05 6.25 22.29
N ILE A 123 -7.09 5.25 21.40
CA ILE A 123 -5.95 4.87 20.55
C ILE A 123 -6.05 5.59 19.20
N PRO A 124 -5.20 6.58 18.93
CA PRO A 124 -5.10 7.15 17.59
C PRO A 124 -4.60 6.10 16.60
N ILE A 125 -5.25 5.99 15.44
CA ILE A 125 -4.89 5.00 14.42
C ILE A 125 -4.39 5.73 13.17
N ARG A 126 -3.23 5.32 12.69
CA ARG A 126 -2.68 5.72 11.38
C ARG A 126 -2.67 4.51 10.46
N LEU A 127 -3.39 4.59 9.35
CA LEU A 127 -3.38 3.57 8.31
C LEU A 127 -2.48 4.00 7.16
N VAL A 128 -1.43 3.23 6.89
CA VAL A 128 -0.51 3.44 5.77
C VAL A 128 -0.80 2.39 4.72
N THR A 129 -1.09 2.82 3.50
CA THR A 129 -1.39 1.86 2.43
C THR A 129 -0.25 1.75 1.44
N THR A 130 0.02 0.52 1.00
CA THR A 130 0.99 0.20 -0.05
C THR A 130 0.29 -0.35 -1.27
N VAL A 131 0.90 -0.15 -2.44
CA VAL A 131 0.44 -0.75 -3.70
C VAL A 131 1.09 -2.11 -3.93
N TRP A 132 2.37 -2.26 -3.51
CA TRP A 132 3.16 -3.48 -3.74
C TRP A 132 3.57 -4.15 -2.43
N ALA A 133 3.56 -5.49 -2.43
CA ALA A 133 3.86 -6.31 -1.25
C ALA A 133 5.37 -6.40 -0.88
N GLY A 134 6.27 -5.81 -1.66
CA GLY A 134 7.71 -6.01 -1.57
C GLY A 134 8.49 -5.00 -0.72
N GLU A 135 7.85 -4.01 -0.11
CA GLU A 135 8.54 -3.01 0.69
C GLU A 135 9.11 -3.61 1.98
N PRO A 136 10.37 -3.29 2.37
CA PRO A 136 10.94 -3.72 3.64
C PRO A 136 10.06 -3.30 4.83
N LEU A 137 10.13 -4.06 5.92
CA LEU A 137 9.52 -3.64 7.19
C LEU A 137 10.24 -2.39 7.67
N ASP A 138 9.46 -1.32 7.80
CA ASP A 138 9.93 -0.05 8.33
C ASP A 138 9.72 -0.02 9.86
N SER A 139 10.68 0.53 10.60
CA SER A 139 10.59 0.70 12.06
C SER A 139 9.44 1.63 12.50
N SER A 140 8.87 2.39 11.57
CA SER A 140 7.74 3.29 11.80
C SER A 140 6.38 2.59 11.88
N VAL A 141 6.32 1.29 11.56
CA VAL A 141 5.09 0.50 11.47
C VAL A 141 5.01 -0.46 12.64
N ASP A 142 3.95 -0.35 13.44
CA ASP A 142 3.70 -1.26 14.57
C ASP A 142 3.13 -2.60 14.10
N VAL A 143 2.23 -2.56 13.12
CA VAL A 143 1.54 -3.71 12.57
C VAL A 143 1.61 -3.69 11.05
N ASP A 144 2.16 -4.72 10.46
CA ASP A 144 2.25 -4.89 9.02
C ASP A 144 1.36 -6.06 8.57
N ILE A 145 0.43 -5.77 7.67
CA ILE A 145 -0.53 -6.74 7.11
C ILE A 145 -0.25 -6.92 5.63
N ARG A 146 0.30 -8.07 5.26
CA ARG A 146 0.69 -8.35 3.88
C ARG A 146 0.39 -9.79 3.44
N LEU A 147 0.36 -9.97 2.14
CA LEU A 147 0.29 -11.27 1.49
C LEU A 147 1.68 -11.90 1.47
N THR A 148 1.83 -13.10 2.04
CA THR A 148 3.09 -13.86 2.04
C THR A 148 2.81 -15.36 1.98
N ALA A 149 3.81 -16.13 1.52
CA ALA A 149 3.73 -17.60 1.49
C ALA A 149 3.76 -18.25 2.89
N GLY A 150 4.13 -17.46 3.93
CA GLY A 150 4.22 -17.94 5.30
C GLY A 150 4.63 -16.84 6.27
N PRO A 151 4.81 -17.17 7.55
CA PRO A 151 5.25 -16.23 8.57
C PRO A 151 6.65 -15.67 8.24
N ILE A 152 6.89 -14.40 8.57
CA ILE A 152 8.18 -13.74 8.35
C ILE A 152 9.19 -14.27 9.38
N PRO A 153 10.33 -14.82 8.95
CA PRO A 153 11.33 -15.37 9.86
C PRO A 153 11.80 -14.34 10.90
N GLY A 154 11.85 -14.77 12.17
CA GLY A 154 12.31 -13.95 13.29
C GLY A 154 11.35 -12.84 13.72
N MET A 155 10.10 -12.86 13.26
CA MET A 155 9.05 -11.92 13.64
C MET A 155 7.79 -12.63 14.12
N GLN A 156 7.03 -11.95 14.99
CA GLN A 156 5.74 -12.43 15.46
C GLN A 156 4.69 -12.25 14.35
N SER A 157 4.41 -13.31 13.62
CA SER A 157 3.45 -13.30 12.51
C SER A 157 2.23 -14.16 12.83
N HIS A 158 1.03 -13.65 12.49
CA HIS A 158 -0.24 -14.32 12.66
C HIS A 158 -0.98 -14.38 11.33
N GLN A 159 -1.39 -15.57 10.94
CA GLN A 159 -2.17 -15.75 9.72
C GLN A 159 -3.58 -15.20 9.92
N LEU A 160 -4.03 -14.32 9.02
CA LEU A 160 -5.36 -13.72 9.06
C LEU A 160 -6.35 -14.38 8.12
N THR A 161 -5.88 -14.99 7.02
CA THR A 161 -6.76 -15.60 6.01
C THR A 161 -6.30 -17.01 5.67
N HIS A 162 -7.26 -17.83 5.23
CA HIS A 162 -7.06 -19.10 4.56
C HIS A 162 -7.84 -19.01 3.24
N ASP A 163 -7.18 -18.46 2.23
CA ASP A 163 -7.86 -18.13 1.01
C ASP A 163 -8.05 -19.32 0.09
N ALA A 164 -9.27 -19.42 -0.45
CA ALA A 164 -9.57 -20.21 -1.62
C ALA A 164 -9.68 -19.30 -2.85
N VAL A 165 -9.25 -19.79 -4.01
CA VAL A 165 -9.34 -19.10 -5.30
C VAL A 165 -10.39 -19.79 -6.17
N PHE A 166 -11.34 -19.01 -6.68
CA PHE A 166 -12.47 -19.49 -7.48
C PHE A 166 -13.00 -18.40 -8.41
N PRO A 167 -13.63 -18.78 -9.55
CA PRO A 167 -14.19 -17.82 -10.49
C PRO A 167 -15.47 -17.19 -9.98
N VAL A 168 -15.58 -15.87 -10.19
CA VAL A 168 -16.76 -15.07 -9.88
C VAL A 168 -17.16 -14.18 -11.05
N CYS A 169 -18.44 -13.89 -11.18
CA CYS A 169 -18.96 -12.86 -12.08
C CYS A 169 -20.24 -12.24 -11.51
N SER A 170 -20.78 -11.22 -12.19
CA SER A 170 -22.08 -10.66 -11.84
C SER A 170 -23.21 -11.69 -11.99
N PRO A 171 -24.30 -11.60 -11.18
CA PRO A 171 -25.44 -12.48 -11.33
C PRO A 171 -26.09 -12.44 -12.73
N GLY A 172 -26.07 -11.27 -13.38
CA GLY A 172 -26.59 -11.08 -14.74
C GLY A 172 -25.78 -11.89 -15.77
N LEU A 173 -24.45 -11.80 -15.72
CA LEU A 173 -23.57 -12.56 -16.61
C LEU A 173 -23.69 -14.07 -16.41
N ALA A 174 -23.86 -14.53 -15.19
CA ALA A 174 -24.03 -15.96 -14.89
C ALA A 174 -25.31 -16.54 -15.48
N LYS A 175 -26.38 -15.76 -15.53
CA LYS A 175 -27.69 -16.16 -16.05
C LYS A 175 -27.87 -15.87 -17.54
N GLY A 176 -27.06 -14.97 -18.11
CA GLY A 176 -27.14 -14.53 -19.52
C GLY A 176 -26.75 -15.62 -20.51
N PRO A 177 -27.20 -15.50 -21.77
CA PRO A 177 -26.83 -16.43 -22.84
C PRO A 177 -25.35 -16.21 -23.30
N PRO A 178 -24.58 -17.31 -23.53
CA PRO A 178 -24.84 -18.67 -23.06
C PRO A 178 -24.68 -18.76 -21.55
N ARG A 179 -25.50 -19.58 -20.85
CA ARG A 179 -25.43 -19.75 -19.40
C ARG A 179 -24.13 -20.43 -18.98
N LEU A 180 -23.51 -19.96 -17.89
CA LEU A 180 -22.32 -20.55 -17.30
C LEU A 180 -22.72 -21.67 -16.32
N ARG A 181 -22.76 -22.92 -16.81
CA ARG A 181 -23.16 -24.11 -16.03
C ARG A 181 -21.99 -24.99 -15.63
N ARG A 182 -20.96 -25.05 -16.46
CA ARG A 182 -19.77 -25.89 -16.30
C ARG A 182 -18.51 -25.09 -16.61
N PRO A 183 -17.35 -25.46 -16.05
CA PRO A 183 -16.08 -24.77 -16.25
C PRO A 183 -15.71 -24.56 -17.74
N SER A 184 -16.02 -25.49 -18.63
CA SER A 184 -15.75 -25.37 -20.06
C SER A 184 -16.50 -24.21 -20.76
N ASP A 185 -17.57 -23.69 -20.16
CA ASP A 185 -18.33 -22.57 -20.72
C ASP A 185 -17.54 -21.24 -20.63
N LEU A 186 -16.47 -21.20 -19.83
CA LEU A 186 -15.58 -20.06 -19.72
C LEU A 186 -14.76 -19.78 -20.97
N ARG A 187 -14.61 -20.73 -21.87
CA ARG A 187 -13.87 -20.59 -23.15
C ARG A 187 -14.35 -19.41 -24.00
N HIS A 188 -15.62 -19.07 -23.88
CA HIS A 188 -16.29 -18.03 -24.67
C HIS A 188 -16.53 -16.75 -23.86
N ARG A 189 -15.85 -16.57 -22.75
CA ARG A 189 -15.99 -15.40 -21.86
C ARG A 189 -14.69 -14.65 -21.71
N SER A 190 -14.80 -13.34 -21.51
CA SER A 190 -13.66 -12.52 -21.10
C SER A 190 -13.18 -12.97 -19.74
N LEU A 191 -11.92 -13.38 -19.66
CA LEU A 191 -11.27 -13.74 -18.41
C LEU A 191 -10.48 -12.54 -17.91
N LEU A 192 -10.82 -12.08 -16.71
CA LEU A 192 -10.15 -10.97 -16.04
C LEU A 192 -9.00 -11.53 -15.23
N THR A 193 -7.78 -11.13 -15.55
CA THR A 193 -6.57 -11.62 -14.92
C THR A 193 -6.04 -10.60 -13.93
N THR A 194 -5.68 -11.03 -12.74
CA THR A 194 -4.92 -10.20 -11.79
C THR A 194 -3.48 -10.66 -11.78
N ILE A 195 -2.55 -9.77 -12.11
CA ILE A 195 -1.10 -10.03 -12.03
C ILE A 195 -0.62 -9.94 -10.59
N GLY A 196 0.52 -10.57 -10.29
CA GLY A 196 1.13 -10.53 -8.95
C GLY A 196 0.59 -11.56 -7.95
N PHE A 197 -0.28 -12.48 -8.38
CA PHE A 197 -0.72 -13.64 -7.59
C PHE A 197 -0.21 -14.94 -8.22
N ALA A 198 0.13 -15.91 -7.36
CA ALA A 198 0.66 -17.21 -7.82
C ALA A 198 -0.38 -18.02 -8.58
N GLU A 199 -1.63 -18.01 -8.10
CA GLU A 199 -2.74 -18.75 -8.70
C GLU A 199 -3.43 -17.92 -9.79
N GLY A 200 -3.20 -18.31 -11.05
CA GLY A 200 -3.88 -17.76 -12.21
C GLY A 200 -4.86 -18.73 -12.85
N TRP A 201 -5.47 -18.33 -13.95
CA TRP A 201 -6.43 -19.12 -14.70
C TRP A 201 -5.92 -20.50 -15.11
N ARG A 202 -4.63 -20.64 -15.46
CA ARG A 202 -4.02 -21.94 -15.78
C ARG A 202 -4.15 -22.92 -14.62
N HIS A 203 -3.85 -22.49 -13.39
CA HIS A 203 -3.94 -23.34 -12.21
C HIS A 203 -5.38 -23.75 -11.92
N TRP A 204 -6.32 -22.80 -12.07
CA TRP A 204 -7.72 -23.11 -11.83
C TRP A 204 -8.29 -24.06 -12.89
N PHE A 205 -7.98 -23.89 -14.18
CA PHE A 205 -8.42 -24.80 -15.23
C PHE A 205 -7.85 -26.21 -15.04
N ALA A 206 -6.59 -26.32 -14.66
CA ALA A 206 -5.98 -27.63 -14.36
C ALA A 206 -6.72 -28.34 -13.20
N ALA A 207 -7.08 -27.62 -12.14
CA ALA A 207 -7.88 -28.16 -11.03
C ALA A 207 -9.30 -28.52 -11.44
N ALA A 208 -9.86 -27.84 -12.44
CA ALA A 208 -11.16 -28.14 -13.02
C ALA A 208 -11.13 -29.31 -14.05
N GLY A 209 -9.96 -29.88 -14.34
CA GLY A 209 -9.78 -30.95 -15.32
C GLY A 209 -10.00 -30.51 -16.76
N ILE A 210 -9.69 -29.27 -17.10
CA ILE A 210 -9.92 -28.69 -18.43
C ILE A 210 -8.62 -28.12 -18.96
N ASP A 211 -8.33 -28.39 -20.24
CA ASP A 211 -7.23 -27.72 -20.93
C ASP A 211 -7.51 -26.22 -21.07
N PRO A 212 -6.56 -25.37 -20.68
CA PRO A 212 -6.70 -23.94 -20.81
C PRO A 212 -6.60 -23.55 -22.30
N GLU A 213 -7.72 -23.42 -22.96
CA GLU A 213 -7.73 -22.75 -24.27
C GLU A 213 -7.68 -21.21 -24.07
N PRO A 214 -7.00 -20.48 -24.96
CA PRO A 214 -6.92 -19.05 -24.86
C PRO A 214 -8.33 -18.44 -24.98
N SER A 215 -8.73 -17.69 -23.95
CA SER A 215 -9.91 -16.82 -24.00
C SER A 215 -9.67 -15.71 -25.03
N ALA A 216 -10.70 -15.37 -25.80
CA ALA A 216 -10.61 -14.38 -26.88
C ALA A 216 -10.30 -12.96 -26.38
N THR A 217 -10.61 -12.64 -25.13
CA THR A 217 -10.36 -11.30 -24.56
C THR A 217 -9.77 -11.44 -23.16
N ARG A 218 -8.59 -10.85 -22.97
CA ARG A 218 -7.91 -10.81 -21.67
C ARG A 218 -7.78 -9.35 -21.26
N LEU A 219 -8.35 -9.03 -20.11
CA LEU A 219 -8.07 -7.79 -19.41
C LEU A 219 -7.20 -8.12 -18.21
N GLU A 220 -6.08 -7.43 -18.08
CA GLU A 220 -5.12 -7.62 -17.01
C GLU A 220 -5.13 -6.43 -16.06
N PHE A 221 -5.10 -6.71 -14.78
CA PHE A 221 -5.14 -5.75 -13.69
C PHE A 221 -4.00 -6.03 -12.73
N ASP A 222 -3.39 -4.99 -12.20
CA ASP A 222 -2.44 -5.07 -11.09
C ASP A 222 -3.15 -5.10 -9.72
N SER A 223 -4.48 -4.88 -9.72
CA SER A 223 -5.32 -4.88 -8.53
C SER A 223 -6.46 -5.88 -8.66
N MET A 224 -6.50 -6.85 -7.75
CA MET A 224 -7.64 -7.80 -7.66
C MET A 224 -8.97 -7.07 -7.45
N ARG A 225 -8.95 -5.94 -6.72
CA ARG A 225 -10.17 -5.14 -6.53
C ARG A 225 -10.75 -4.66 -7.85
N LEU A 226 -9.93 -4.14 -8.75
CA LEU A 226 -10.38 -3.65 -10.06
C LEU A 226 -10.91 -4.79 -10.93
N ALA A 227 -10.24 -5.94 -10.94
CA ALA A 227 -10.72 -7.13 -11.63
C ALA A 227 -12.10 -7.60 -11.12
N LEU A 228 -12.27 -7.61 -9.79
CA LEU A 228 -13.56 -7.99 -9.17
C LEU A 228 -14.68 -6.96 -9.44
N GLU A 229 -14.37 -5.65 -9.45
CA GLU A 229 -15.34 -4.62 -9.83
C GLU A 229 -15.75 -4.75 -11.31
N MET A 230 -14.81 -5.02 -12.23
CA MET A 230 -15.13 -5.31 -13.63
C MET A 230 -16.03 -6.53 -13.76
N ALA A 231 -15.78 -7.59 -12.99
CA ALA A 231 -16.64 -8.77 -12.94
C ALA A 231 -18.06 -8.42 -12.43
N ALA A 232 -18.15 -7.58 -11.39
CA ALA A 232 -19.40 -7.10 -10.82
C ALA A 232 -20.22 -6.25 -11.83
N LEU A 233 -19.53 -5.49 -12.69
CA LEU A 233 -20.14 -4.74 -13.80
C LEU A 233 -20.58 -5.63 -14.98
N GLY A 234 -20.28 -6.93 -14.93
CA GLY A 234 -20.70 -7.88 -15.96
C GLY A 234 -19.77 -7.99 -17.17
N HIS A 235 -18.58 -7.40 -17.14
CA HIS A 235 -17.62 -7.38 -18.25
C HIS A 235 -16.70 -8.61 -18.34
N GLY A 236 -16.95 -9.64 -17.52
CA GLY A 236 -16.18 -10.87 -17.58
C GLY A 236 -16.24 -11.68 -16.30
N VAL A 237 -15.36 -12.68 -16.23
CA VAL A 237 -15.19 -13.58 -15.09
C VAL A 237 -13.82 -13.33 -14.48
N ALA A 238 -13.76 -13.09 -13.18
CA ALA A 238 -12.51 -12.92 -12.43
C ALA A 238 -12.23 -14.13 -11.55
N LEU A 239 -10.94 -14.44 -11.34
CA LEU A 239 -10.54 -15.29 -10.22
C LEU A 239 -10.51 -14.45 -8.95
N ALA A 240 -11.28 -14.85 -7.96
CA ALA A 240 -11.39 -14.21 -6.67
C ALA A 240 -10.67 -15.01 -5.60
N ARG A 241 -10.00 -14.32 -4.68
CA ARG A 241 -9.64 -14.89 -3.37
C ARG A 241 -10.78 -14.63 -2.39
N SER A 242 -11.09 -15.60 -1.54
CA SER A 242 -12.25 -15.54 -0.64
C SER A 242 -12.25 -14.27 0.22
N SER A 243 -11.10 -13.89 0.81
CA SER A 243 -10.99 -12.69 1.65
C SER A 243 -11.13 -11.38 0.85
N TYR A 244 -10.68 -11.36 -0.41
CA TYR A 244 -10.77 -10.17 -1.27
C TYR A 244 -12.15 -9.97 -1.90
N ALA A 245 -12.97 -11.02 -1.98
CA ALA A 245 -14.31 -10.96 -2.57
C ALA A 245 -15.43 -10.86 -1.51
N GLU A 246 -15.11 -10.93 -0.23
CA GLU A 246 -16.08 -11.06 0.88
C GLU A 246 -17.19 -10.01 0.83
N ASP A 247 -16.85 -8.75 0.62
CA ASP A 247 -17.80 -7.63 0.57
C ASP A 247 -18.72 -7.70 -0.66
N LEU A 248 -18.16 -8.03 -1.84
CA LEU A 248 -18.91 -8.13 -3.08
C LEU A 248 -19.83 -9.36 -3.11
N LEU A 249 -19.39 -10.47 -2.51
CA LEU A 249 -20.22 -11.68 -2.35
C LEU A 249 -21.38 -11.41 -1.39
N ARG A 250 -21.11 -10.77 -0.25
CA ARG A 250 -22.13 -10.42 0.73
C ARG A 250 -23.15 -9.43 0.16
N ALA A 251 -22.72 -8.48 -0.64
CA ALA A 251 -23.57 -7.51 -1.33
C ALA A 251 -24.31 -8.11 -2.54
N GLY A 252 -24.04 -9.36 -2.91
CA GLY A 252 -24.64 -10.01 -4.10
C GLY A 252 -24.21 -9.40 -5.44
N ARG A 253 -23.13 -8.58 -5.43
CA ARG A 253 -22.63 -7.94 -6.66
C ARG A 253 -21.89 -8.93 -7.55
N VAL A 254 -21.25 -9.91 -6.96
CA VAL A 254 -20.67 -11.08 -7.65
C VAL A 254 -21.16 -12.36 -7.00
N LYS A 255 -21.10 -13.45 -7.75
CA LYS A 255 -21.40 -14.80 -7.25
C LYS A 255 -20.34 -15.80 -7.71
N PRO A 256 -20.03 -16.85 -6.94
CA PRO A 256 -19.24 -17.98 -7.41
C PRO A 256 -19.96 -18.69 -8.57
N LEU A 257 -19.17 -19.17 -9.52
CA LEU A 257 -19.73 -19.85 -10.71
C LEU A 257 -19.80 -21.36 -10.56
N PHE A 258 -18.79 -21.94 -9.93
CA PHE A 258 -18.62 -23.40 -9.86
C PHE A 258 -18.14 -23.79 -8.45
N ASP A 259 -18.18 -25.09 -8.15
CA ASP A 259 -17.73 -25.63 -6.86
C ASP A 259 -16.20 -25.83 -6.79
N VAL A 260 -15.52 -25.79 -7.96
CA VAL A 260 -14.06 -25.95 -8.02
C VAL A 260 -13.37 -24.76 -7.36
N ARG A 261 -12.60 -25.07 -6.31
CA ARG A 261 -11.80 -24.13 -5.55
C ARG A 261 -10.39 -24.67 -5.40
N ILE A 262 -9.40 -23.79 -5.53
CA ILE A 262 -8.00 -24.13 -5.26
C ILE A 262 -7.54 -23.36 -4.03
N SER A 263 -6.70 -23.97 -3.20
CA SER A 263 -6.08 -23.28 -2.07
C SER A 263 -5.05 -22.28 -2.56
N ALA A 264 -5.04 -21.11 -1.98
CA ALA A 264 -3.99 -20.14 -2.24
C ALA A 264 -2.68 -20.58 -1.59
N SER A 265 -1.55 -20.43 -2.29
CA SER A 265 -0.21 -20.75 -1.79
C SER A 265 0.33 -19.71 -0.83
N ASP A 266 -0.18 -18.49 -0.93
CA ASP A 266 0.09 -17.36 -0.03
C ASP A 266 -1.20 -16.88 0.65
N ASN A 267 -1.06 -16.37 1.84
CA ASN A 267 -2.18 -15.88 2.64
C ASN A 267 -1.82 -14.53 3.28
N VAL A 268 -2.81 -13.83 3.82
CA VAL A 268 -2.54 -12.57 4.49
C VAL A 268 -2.09 -12.85 5.91
N TYR A 269 -0.92 -12.32 6.25
CA TYR A 269 -0.35 -12.37 7.59
C TYR A 269 -0.29 -10.98 8.19
N MET A 270 -0.53 -10.93 9.49
CA MET A 270 -0.26 -9.77 10.33
C MET A 270 1.04 -10.00 11.08
N THR A 271 1.97 -9.06 10.99
CA THR A 271 3.27 -9.13 11.66
C THR A 271 3.44 -7.91 12.55
N LEU A 272 3.87 -8.11 13.78
CA LEU A 272 4.13 -7.05 14.73
C LEU A 272 5.61 -6.63 14.68
N ALA A 273 5.88 -5.34 14.88
CA ALA A 273 7.24 -4.84 15.07
C ALA A 273 7.90 -5.50 16.30
N ARG A 274 9.23 -5.55 16.30
CA ARG A 274 9.99 -6.14 17.41
C ARG A 274 9.89 -5.27 18.68
N GLY A 275 9.87 -5.91 19.83
CA GLY A 275 9.90 -5.21 21.14
C GLY A 275 8.53 -4.65 21.56
N LEU A 276 7.44 -4.98 20.87
CA LEU A 276 6.10 -4.65 21.32
C LEU A 276 5.61 -5.72 22.30
N GLU A 277 5.58 -5.37 23.58
CA GLU A 277 5.18 -6.25 24.68
C GLU A 277 4.05 -5.60 25.52
N GLY A 278 3.38 -6.42 26.33
CA GLY A 278 2.35 -5.97 27.28
C GLY A 278 1.07 -5.46 26.63
N SER A 279 0.57 -4.33 27.09
CA SER A 279 -0.69 -3.71 26.67
C SER A 279 -0.53 -2.66 25.56
N SER A 280 0.52 -2.78 24.71
CA SER A 280 0.69 -1.83 23.61
C SER A 280 -0.52 -1.83 22.65
N PRO A 281 -0.83 -0.70 21.97
CA PRO A 281 -1.92 -0.61 21.00
C PRO A 281 -1.86 -1.69 19.91
N ALA A 282 -0.67 -2.08 19.49
CA ALA A 282 -0.47 -3.14 18.50
C ALA A 282 -0.88 -4.52 19.03
N VAL A 283 -0.57 -4.82 20.29
CA VAL A 283 -0.98 -6.07 20.96
C VAL A 283 -2.49 -6.10 21.16
N GLN A 284 -3.10 -4.99 21.57
CA GLN A 284 -4.56 -4.87 21.70
C GLN A 284 -5.25 -5.07 20.36
N PHE A 285 -4.72 -4.46 19.28
CA PHE A 285 -5.24 -4.65 17.94
C PHE A 285 -5.08 -6.09 17.44
N ARG A 286 -3.92 -6.72 17.68
CA ARG A 286 -3.70 -8.15 17.37
C ARG A 286 -4.77 -9.02 18.04
N ASP A 287 -4.98 -8.84 19.34
CA ASP A 287 -5.91 -9.69 20.09
C ASP A 287 -7.36 -9.45 19.64
N TRP A 288 -7.70 -8.18 19.32
CA TRP A 288 -8.99 -7.84 18.72
C TRP A 288 -9.21 -8.56 17.38
N ILE A 289 -8.25 -8.46 16.46
CA ILE A 289 -8.37 -9.00 15.10
C ILE A 289 -8.43 -10.53 15.11
N LEU A 290 -7.71 -11.16 16.04
CA LEU A 290 -7.69 -12.62 16.20
C LEU A 290 -8.86 -13.17 17.04
N GLY A 291 -9.77 -12.31 17.51
CA GLY A 291 -10.89 -12.69 18.36
C GLY A 291 -10.48 -13.25 19.73
N LYS A 292 -9.28 -12.88 20.22
CA LYS A 292 -8.82 -13.28 21.56
C LYS A 292 -9.48 -12.42 22.63
N PRO A 293 -9.85 -12.98 23.79
CA PRO A 293 -10.31 -12.16 24.91
C PRO A 293 -9.18 -11.22 25.35
N VAL A 294 -9.51 -9.95 25.49
CA VAL A 294 -8.57 -8.94 26.06
C VAL A 294 -8.34 -9.33 27.53
N ARG A 295 -7.10 -9.61 27.89
CA ARG A 295 -6.69 -9.87 29.28
C ARG A 295 -6.51 -8.58 30.05
#